data_cf50c495f27e458245a6d62d082d00d2
#
_entry.id   cf50c495f27e458245a6d62d082d00d2
#
_cell.length_a   1.000
_cell.length_b   1.000
_cell.length_c   1.000
_cell.angle_alpha   90.00
_cell.angle_beta   90.00
_cell.angle_gamma   90.00
#
_symmetry.space_group_name_H-M   'P 1'
#
loop_
_entity.id
_entity.type
_entity.pdbx_description
1 polymer ?
#
loop_
_entity_poly.entity_id
_entity_poly.type
_entity_poly.pdbx_seq_one_letter_code
_entity_poly.pdbx_strand_id
1 'polypeptide(L)'
;MQILLANAKMMTAASDTAPLTEPGFQTIADTLALEMAAMDTEELERQLDCSKKLAAENWGRYQNFFTAAKIPAILAYNGQAYKHLRAQSLTTEDLEFAQKHLWITCFLYGLLRPMDGIVPYRMEHCATLQSTHNRPINQFWKDKLTDFLI
;
A
#
# COMPACT_ATOMS: atom_id res chain seq x y z
N MET A 1 -3.89 -18.84 13.79
CA MET A 1 -2.56 -18.25 13.50
C MET A 1 -2.74 -17.07 12.60
N GLN A 2 -2.09 -15.96 12.90
CA GLN A 2 -2.08 -14.76 12.07
C GLN A 2 -0.63 -14.45 11.65
N ILE A 3 -0.44 -14.10 10.39
CA ILE A 3 0.88 -13.80 9.82
C ILE A 3 0.88 -12.34 9.36
N LEU A 4 1.89 -11.59 9.76
CA LEU A 4 2.10 -10.21 9.31
C LEU A 4 3.28 -10.18 8.35
N LEU A 5 3.08 -9.60 7.18
CA LEU A 5 4.10 -9.43 6.15
C LEU A 5 4.24 -7.95 5.84
N ALA A 6 5.47 -7.45 5.81
CA ALA A 6 5.73 -6.07 5.44
C ALA A 6 5.52 -5.87 3.93
N ASN A 7 5.12 -4.66 3.55
CA ASN A 7 5.04 -4.26 2.14
C ASN A 7 6.43 -4.20 1.50
N ALA A 8 6.47 -4.03 0.18
CA ALA A 8 7.70 -3.79 -0.57
C ALA A 8 7.65 -2.38 -1.17
N LYS A 9 8.82 -1.76 -1.38
CA LYS A 9 8.91 -0.45 -2.02
C LYS A 9 8.61 -0.52 -3.52
N MET A 10 8.97 -1.62 -4.17
CA MET A 10 8.71 -1.82 -5.59
C MET A 10 7.35 -2.47 -5.79
N MET A 11 6.63 -2.02 -6.81
CA MET A 11 5.30 -2.52 -7.12
C MET A 11 5.16 -2.81 -8.61
N THR A 12 4.34 -3.82 -8.91
CA THR A 12 3.95 -4.18 -10.28
C THR A 12 2.82 -3.25 -10.74
N ALA A 13 2.91 -2.79 -11.99
CA ALA A 13 1.94 -1.85 -12.55
C ALA A 13 0.66 -2.51 -13.07
N ALA A 14 0.67 -3.83 -13.31
CA ALA A 14 -0.45 -4.54 -13.88
C ALA A 14 -0.50 -6.00 -13.43
N SER A 15 -1.70 -6.58 -13.44
CA SER A 15 -1.92 -7.99 -13.13
C SER A 15 -3.12 -8.50 -13.94
N ASP A 16 -3.08 -9.78 -14.32
CA ASP A 16 -4.19 -10.45 -14.99
C ASP A 16 -5.27 -10.91 -14.00
N THR A 17 -4.94 -10.96 -12.72
CA THR A 17 -5.86 -11.39 -11.67
C THR A 17 -6.59 -10.19 -11.08
N ALA A 18 -7.92 -10.28 -11.02
CA ALA A 18 -8.74 -9.24 -10.41
C ALA A 18 -8.72 -9.35 -8.88
N PRO A 19 -8.76 -8.23 -8.13
CA PRO A 19 -8.93 -8.27 -6.69
C PRO A 19 -10.33 -8.78 -6.32
N LEU A 20 -10.45 -9.35 -5.12
CA LEU A 20 -11.70 -9.91 -4.61
C LEU A 20 -12.33 -9.06 -3.49
N THR A 21 -11.55 -8.24 -2.83
CA THR A 21 -11.98 -7.46 -1.66
C THR A 21 -11.44 -6.04 -1.75
N GLU A 22 -11.97 -5.16 -0.88
CA GLU A 22 -11.47 -3.80 -0.73
C GLU A 22 -10.67 -3.68 0.57
N PRO A 23 -9.63 -2.82 0.58
CA PRO A 23 -8.89 -2.53 1.82
C PRO A 23 -9.82 -2.04 2.93
N GLY A 24 -9.58 -2.54 4.15
CA GLY A 24 -10.39 -2.14 5.31
C GLY A 24 -10.28 -0.66 5.66
N PHE A 25 -9.15 -0.03 5.36
CA PHE A 25 -8.91 1.40 5.60
C PHE A 25 -8.87 2.21 4.31
N GLN A 26 -9.66 1.81 3.30
CA GLN A 26 -9.68 2.50 1.99
C GLN A 26 -9.99 3.99 2.13
N THR A 27 -10.92 4.37 2.99
CA THR A 27 -11.29 5.78 3.19
C THR A 27 -10.10 6.61 3.68
N ILE A 28 -9.32 6.05 4.60
CA ILE A 28 -8.10 6.72 5.10
C ILE A 28 -7.07 6.81 3.96
N ALA A 29 -6.87 5.72 3.23
CA ALA A 29 -5.95 5.71 2.09
C ALA A 29 -6.33 6.76 1.04
N ASP A 30 -7.61 6.90 0.74
CA ASP A 30 -8.12 7.93 -0.19
C ASP A 30 -7.79 9.34 0.30
N THR A 31 -7.98 9.61 1.59
CA THR A 31 -7.66 10.90 2.18
C THR A 31 -6.18 11.22 2.09
N LEU A 32 -5.33 10.25 2.42
CA LEU A 32 -3.86 10.40 2.32
C LEU A 32 -3.43 10.59 0.86
N ALA A 33 -4.01 9.83 -0.06
CA ALA A 33 -3.68 9.94 -1.48
C ALA A 33 -4.10 11.28 -2.07
N LEU A 34 -5.24 11.83 -1.66
CA LEU A 34 -5.68 13.17 -2.08
C LEU A 34 -4.69 14.24 -1.63
N GLU A 35 -4.20 14.16 -0.42
CA GLU A 35 -3.19 15.10 0.10
C GLU A 35 -1.88 14.97 -0.70
N MET A 36 -1.43 13.74 -0.96
CA MET A 36 -0.24 13.49 -1.78
C MET A 36 -0.42 14.00 -3.21
N ALA A 37 -1.61 13.84 -3.79
CA ALA A 37 -1.93 14.28 -5.15
C ALA A 37 -1.93 15.82 -5.29
N ALA A 38 -2.14 16.54 -4.20
CA ALA A 38 -2.12 18.00 -4.18
C ALA A 38 -0.70 18.59 -4.11
N MET A 39 0.32 17.74 -3.86
CA MET A 39 1.71 18.16 -3.77
C MET A 39 2.35 18.28 -5.15
N ASP A 40 3.29 19.22 -5.30
CA ASP A 40 4.17 19.24 -6.47
C ASP A 40 5.30 18.21 -6.29
N THR A 41 6.14 18.06 -7.34
CA THR A 41 7.21 17.07 -7.31
C THR A 41 8.29 17.38 -6.27
N GLU A 42 8.54 18.65 -5.96
CA GLU A 42 9.52 19.04 -4.94
C GLU A 42 9.06 18.64 -3.55
N GLU A 43 7.79 18.86 -3.25
CA GLU A 43 7.19 18.45 -1.97
C GLU A 43 7.17 16.94 -1.84
N LEU A 44 6.82 16.21 -2.91
CA LEU A 44 6.88 14.75 -2.92
C LEU A 44 8.29 14.22 -2.69
N GLU A 45 9.29 14.86 -3.29
CA GLU A 45 10.69 14.51 -3.08
C GLU A 45 11.07 14.57 -1.59
N ARG A 46 10.61 15.60 -0.89
CA ARG A 46 10.85 15.76 0.54
C ARG A 46 10.07 14.74 1.37
N GLN A 47 8.77 14.59 1.12
CA GLN A 47 7.90 13.71 1.90
C GLN A 47 8.24 12.23 1.70
N LEU A 48 8.65 11.85 0.51
CA LEU A 48 9.02 10.47 0.20
C LEU A 48 10.51 10.18 0.38
N ASP A 49 11.30 11.21 0.67
CA ASP A 49 12.76 11.09 0.81
C ASP A 49 13.36 10.28 -0.35
N CYS A 50 13.09 10.73 -1.55
CA CYS A 50 13.44 10.00 -2.77
C CYS A 50 14.07 10.93 -3.81
N SER A 51 14.57 10.35 -4.91
CA SER A 51 15.14 11.10 -6.04
C SER A 51 14.06 11.88 -6.78
N LYS A 52 14.49 12.86 -7.57
CA LYS A 52 13.60 13.62 -8.46
C LYS A 52 12.86 12.71 -9.45
N LYS A 53 13.55 11.70 -9.97
CA LYS A 53 12.95 10.72 -10.88
C LYS A 53 11.81 9.96 -10.21
N LEU A 54 12.03 9.46 -9.00
CA LEU A 54 11.01 8.75 -8.24
C LEU A 54 9.87 9.66 -7.82
N ALA A 55 10.15 10.91 -7.47
CA ALA A 55 9.11 11.88 -7.14
C ALA A 55 8.21 12.15 -8.36
N ALA A 56 8.77 12.30 -9.55
CA ALA A 56 8.01 12.51 -10.78
C ALA A 56 7.14 11.29 -11.11
N GLU A 57 7.69 10.08 -10.99
CA GLU A 57 6.94 8.83 -11.20
C GLU A 57 5.75 8.74 -10.23
N ASN A 58 5.98 9.03 -8.97
CA ASN A 58 4.93 8.92 -7.95
C ASN A 58 3.94 10.08 -8.01
N TRP A 59 4.35 11.24 -8.47
CA TRP A 59 3.39 12.30 -8.80
C TRP A 59 2.35 11.77 -9.78
N GLY A 60 2.78 11.12 -10.85
CA GLY A 60 1.89 10.49 -11.82
C GLY A 60 0.97 9.43 -11.20
N ARG A 61 1.51 8.58 -10.32
CA ARG A 61 0.73 7.56 -9.61
C ARG A 61 -0.37 8.18 -8.77
N TYR A 62 -0.08 9.25 -8.01
CA TYR A 62 -1.08 9.91 -7.18
C TYR A 62 -2.12 10.67 -8.01
N GLN A 63 -1.72 11.26 -9.15
CA GLN A 63 -2.68 11.89 -10.05
C GLN A 63 -3.69 10.88 -10.61
N ASN A 64 -3.27 9.65 -10.83
CA ASN A 64 -4.11 8.58 -11.39
C ASN A 64 -4.67 7.62 -10.33
N PHE A 65 -4.50 7.93 -9.06
CA PHE A 65 -4.82 7.00 -7.95
C PHE A 65 -6.26 6.49 -8.00
N PHE A 66 -7.22 7.37 -8.32
CA PHE A 66 -8.64 7.04 -8.28
C PHE A 66 -9.16 6.41 -9.59
N THR A 67 -8.36 6.40 -10.64
CA THR A 67 -8.76 5.88 -11.96
C THR A 67 -7.93 4.67 -12.40
N ALA A 68 -6.81 4.40 -11.76
CA ALA A 68 -5.95 3.28 -12.10
C ALA A 68 -6.62 1.94 -11.77
N ALA A 69 -6.31 0.91 -12.57
CA ALA A 69 -6.77 -0.44 -12.31
C ALA A 69 -6.20 -0.97 -11.00
N LYS A 70 -7.03 -1.62 -10.21
CA LYS A 70 -6.63 -2.20 -8.92
C LYS A 70 -6.04 -3.58 -9.09
N ILE A 71 -5.03 -3.88 -8.30
CA ILE A 71 -4.27 -5.13 -8.33
C ILE A 71 -4.37 -5.77 -6.94
N PRO A 72 -4.55 -7.10 -6.83
CA PRO A 72 -4.50 -7.76 -5.53
C PRO A 72 -3.19 -7.47 -4.82
N ALA A 73 -3.25 -7.10 -3.55
CA ALA A 73 -2.08 -6.66 -2.78
C ALA A 73 -0.92 -7.67 -2.84
N ILE A 74 -1.22 -8.97 -2.69
CA ILE A 74 -0.20 -10.02 -2.70
C ILE A 74 0.53 -10.11 -4.06
N LEU A 75 -0.09 -9.66 -5.15
CA LEU A 75 0.51 -9.64 -6.49
C LEU A 75 1.09 -8.27 -6.85
N ALA A 76 0.70 -7.22 -6.13
CA ALA A 76 1.12 -5.86 -6.42
C ALA A 76 2.55 -5.57 -5.92
N TYR A 77 2.92 -6.09 -4.76
CA TYR A 77 4.24 -5.86 -4.18
C TYR A 77 5.28 -6.77 -4.80
N ASN A 78 6.45 -6.22 -5.12
CA ASN A 78 7.51 -6.89 -5.86
C ASN A 78 8.86 -6.74 -5.15
N GLY A 79 8.97 -7.33 -3.96
CA GLY A 79 10.20 -7.42 -3.19
C GLY A 79 10.66 -8.86 -3.04
N GLN A 80 11.77 -9.08 -2.34
CA GLN A 80 12.35 -10.44 -2.19
C GLN A 80 11.37 -11.42 -1.54
N ALA A 81 10.69 -11.01 -0.46
CA ALA A 81 9.73 -11.88 0.20
C ALA A 81 8.60 -12.29 -0.74
N TYR A 82 8.11 -11.36 -1.56
CA TYR A 82 7.02 -11.61 -2.51
C TYR A 82 7.46 -12.46 -3.68
N LYS A 83 8.69 -12.31 -4.15
CA LYS A 83 9.27 -13.18 -5.20
C LYS A 83 9.39 -14.63 -4.72
N HIS A 84 9.83 -14.81 -3.48
CA HIS A 84 9.96 -16.14 -2.89
C HIS A 84 8.61 -16.77 -2.56
N LEU A 85 7.62 -15.96 -2.21
CA LEU A 85 6.26 -16.43 -1.96
C LEU A 85 5.60 -17.00 -3.21
N ARG A 86 5.93 -16.48 -4.40
CA ARG A 86 5.39 -16.89 -5.70
C ARG A 86 3.86 -16.98 -5.69
N ALA A 87 3.22 -15.88 -5.34
CA ALA A 87 1.77 -15.80 -5.18
C ALA A 87 0.99 -16.22 -6.43
N GLN A 88 1.58 -16.03 -7.62
CA GLN A 88 0.98 -16.43 -8.89
C GLN A 88 0.78 -17.95 -8.99
N SER A 89 1.55 -18.73 -8.23
CA SER A 89 1.47 -20.19 -8.22
C SER A 89 0.51 -20.75 -7.16
N LEU A 90 -0.06 -19.90 -6.32
CA LEU A 90 -0.97 -20.33 -5.26
C LEU A 90 -2.32 -20.75 -5.85
N THR A 91 -2.86 -21.84 -5.31
CA THR A 91 -4.20 -22.31 -5.67
C THR A 91 -5.27 -21.41 -5.08
N THR A 92 -6.51 -21.57 -5.53
CA THR A 92 -7.66 -20.87 -4.95
C THR A 92 -7.78 -21.16 -3.45
N GLU A 93 -7.57 -22.43 -3.04
CA GLU A 93 -7.62 -22.82 -1.62
C GLU A 93 -6.52 -22.13 -0.81
N ASP A 94 -5.31 -22.05 -1.36
CA ASP A 94 -4.18 -21.36 -0.73
C ASP A 94 -4.48 -19.87 -0.54
N LEU A 95 -5.07 -19.22 -1.55
CA LEU A 95 -5.45 -17.82 -1.48
C LEU A 95 -6.56 -17.58 -0.46
N GLU A 96 -7.53 -18.49 -0.37
CA GLU A 96 -8.59 -18.41 0.65
C GLU A 96 -8.02 -18.54 2.06
N PHE A 97 -7.07 -19.45 2.25
CA PHE A 97 -6.37 -19.59 3.52
C PHE A 97 -5.59 -18.33 3.84
N ALA A 98 -4.81 -17.82 2.88
CA ALA A 98 -4.04 -16.59 3.06
C ALA A 98 -4.94 -15.40 3.40
N GLN A 99 -6.10 -15.29 2.76
CA GLN A 99 -7.06 -14.21 3.00
C GLN A 99 -7.53 -14.16 4.45
N LYS A 100 -7.56 -15.29 5.12
CA LYS A 100 -7.98 -15.41 6.53
C LYS A 100 -6.83 -15.25 7.53
N HIS A 101 -5.59 -15.46 7.11
CA HIS A 101 -4.47 -15.59 8.03
C HIS A 101 -3.31 -14.64 7.76
N LEU A 102 -3.19 -14.09 6.55
CA LEU A 102 -2.10 -13.22 6.16
C LEU A 102 -2.56 -11.78 6.09
N TRP A 103 -1.81 -10.90 6.73
CA TRP A 103 -1.99 -9.46 6.66
C TRP A 103 -0.73 -8.80 6.12
N ILE A 104 -0.90 -7.81 5.26
CA ILE A 104 0.20 -7.01 4.72
C ILE A 104 0.12 -5.63 5.34
N THR A 105 1.21 -5.19 5.99
CA THR A 105 1.27 -3.86 6.58
C THR A 105 1.86 -2.86 5.58
N CYS A 106 1.29 -1.68 5.48
CA CYS A 106 1.82 -0.62 4.62
C CYS A 106 1.43 0.77 5.12
N PHE A 107 2.14 1.79 4.64
CA PHE A 107 1.95 3.16 5.15
C PHE A 107 0.80 3.91 4.49
N LEU A 108 0.32 3.49 3.33
CA LEU A 108 -0.82 4.14 2.69
C LEU A 108 -2.16 3.52 3.12
N TYR A 109 -2.24 2.21 3.11
CA TYR A 109 -3.48 1.48 3.41
C TYR A 109 -3.56 0.95 4.84
N GLY A 110 -2.47 1.03 5.60
CA GLY A 110 -2.35 0.52 6.96
C GLY A 110 -2.26 -0.99 7.02
N LEU A 111 -3.35 -1.68 6.76
CA LEU A 111 -3.41 -3.14 6.84
C LEU A 111 -4.23 -3.67 5.66
N LEU A 112 -3.67 -4.64 4.96
CA LEU A 112 -4.26 -5.23 3.77
C LEU A 112 -4.40 -6.74 3.92
N ARG A 113 -5.44 -7.30 3.29
CA ARG A 113 -5.53 -8.73 3.03
C ARG A 113 -4.96 -9.03 1.65
N PRO A 114 -4.54 -10.27 1.37
CA PRO A 114 -3.88 -10.62 0.11
C PRO A 114 -4.63 -10.20 -1.16
N MET A 115 -5.95 -10.34 -1.18
CA MET A 115 -6.77 -10.06 -2.36
C MET A 115 -7.42 -8.67 -2.34
N ASP A 116 -7.04 -7.81 -1.40
CA ASP A 116 -7.49 -6.41 -1.40
C ASP A 116 -6.94 -5.69 -2.63
N GLY A 117 -7.83 -4.96 -3.33
CA GLY A 117 -7.45 -4.21 -4.53
C GLY A 117 -6.74 -2.91 -4.19
N ILE A 118 -5.51 -2.77 -4.64
CA ILE A 118 -4.71 -1.56 -4.43
C ILE A 118 -4.15 -1.07 -5.76
N VAL A 119 -3.74 0.18 -5.80
CA VAL A 119 -3.05 0.77 -6.94
C VAL A 119 -1.58 1.01 -6.61
N PRO A 120 -0.67 1.07 -7.61
CA PRO A 120 0.73 1.39 -7.35
C PRO A 120 0.87 2.74 -6.65
N TYR A 121 1.71 2.77 -5.63
CA TYR A 121 2.00 3.97 -4.85
C TYR A 121 3.42 3.88 -4.25
N ARG A 122 3.88 4.99 -3.68
CA ARG A 122 5.05 5.01 -2.79
C ARG A 122 4.69 5.86 -1.58
N MET A 123 4.94 5.35 -0.40
CA MET A 123 4.78 6.06 0.86
C MET A 123 5.90 5.64 1.81
N GLU A 124 6.55 6.61 2.43
CA GLU A 124 7.64 6.36 3.35
C GLU A 124 7.18 6.57 4.80
N HIS A 125 7.84 5.87 5.72
CA HIS A 125 7.49 5.90 7.15
C HIS A 125 7.54 7.27 7.78
N CYS A 126 8.38 8.16 7.26
CA CYS A 126 8.61 9.50 7.81
C CYS A 126 7.68 10.58 7.24
N ALA A 127 6.83 10.24 6.26
CA ALA A 127 5.91 11.21 5.66
C ALA A 127 5.04 11.84 6.73
N THR A 128 4.96 13.18 6.72
CA THR A 128 4.22 13.96 7.71
C THR A 128 3.16 14.77 6.99
N LEU A 129 1.90 14.41 7.19
CA LEU A 129 0.77 14.98 6.46
C LEU A 129 -0.20 15.67 7.42
N GLN A 130 -1.01 16.58 6.91
CA GLN A 130 -2.11 17.14 7.69
C GLN A 130 -3.10 16.05 8.11
N SER A 131 -3.37 15.11 7.22
CA SER A 131 -4.26 13.98 7.48
C SER A 131 -3.74 13.06 8.59
N THR A 132 -2.46 13.10 8.91
CA THR A 132 -1.87 12.37 10.03
C THR A 132 -1.63 13.26 11.26
N HIS A 133 -2.29 14.42 11.32
CA HIS A 133 -2.13 15.41 12.39
C HIS A 133 -0.68 15.90 12.54
N ASN A 134 0.04 16.01 11.42
CA ASN A 134 1.45 16.40 11.34
C ASN A 134 2.40 15.46 12.11
N ARG A 135 1.98 14.22 12.31
CA ARG A 135 2.83 13.15 12.89
C ARG A 135 3.39 12.29 11.77
N PRO A 136 4.56 11.67 11.95
CA PRO A 136 5.05 10.67 11.00
C PRO A 136 4.01 9.56 10.78
N ILE A 137 3.82 9.15 9.54
CA ILE A 137 2.74 8.23 9.18
C ILE A 137 2.87 6.87 9.86
N ASN A 138 4.08 6.42 10.18
CA ASN A 138 4.29 5.18 10.92
C ASN A 138 3.67 5.25 12.33
N GLN A 139 3.76 6.40 13.01
CA GLN A 139 3.14 6.59 14.32
C GLN A 139 1.62 6.67 14.22
N PHE A 140 1.12 7.34 13.18
CA PHE A 140 -0.31 7.41 12.91
C PHE A 140 -0.93 6.02 12.79
N TRP A 141 -0.31 5.13 12.00
CA TRP A 141 -0.80 3.76 11.84
C TRP A 141 -0.59 2.91 13.08
N LYS A 142 0.51 3.09 13.78
CA LYS A 142 0.76 2.36 15.03
C LYS A 142 -0.39 2.51 16.01
N ASP A 143 -0.85 3.73 16.22
CA ASP A 143 -1.95 3.99 17.16
C ASP A 143 -3.25 3.34 16.68
N LYS A 144 -3.56 3.42 15.39
CA LYS A 144 -4.79 2.84 14.82
C LYS A 144 -4.76 1.32 14.79
N LEU A 145 -3.63 0.72 14.43
CA LEU A 145 -3.53 -0.72 14.22
C LEU A 145 -3.32 -1.49 15.52
N THR A 146 -2.80 -0.86 16.56
CA THR A 146 -2.61 -1.52 17.85
C THR A 146 -3.95 -2.03 18.38
N ASP A 147 -4.97 -1.20 18.37
CA ASP A 147 -6.30 -1.58 18.84
C ASP A 147 -6.95 -2.62 17.91
N PHE A 148 -6.70 -2.52 16.62
CA PHE A 148 -7.28 -3.44 15.64
C PHE A 148 -6.70 -4.86 15.75
N LEU A 149 -5.38 -4.97 16.02
CA LEU A 149 -4.68 -6.26 16.06
C LEU A 149 -4.74 -6.96 17.41
N ILE A 150 -5.08 -6.26 18.47
CA ILE A 150 -5.29 -6.82 19.81
C ILE A 150 -6.77 -7.13 20.00
#